data_6a3fa3b153986b0718621bfde4e53948
#
_entry.id   6a3fa3b153986b0718621bfde4e53948
#
_cell.length_a   1.000
_cell.length_b   1.000
_cell.length_c   1.000
_cell.angle_alpha   90.00
_cell.angle_beta   90.00
_cell.angle_gamma   90.00
#
_symmetry.space_group_name_H-M   'P 1'
#
loop_
_entity.id
_entity.type
_entity.pdbx_description
1 polymer ?
#
loop_
_entity_poly.entity_id
_entity_poly.type
_entity_poly.pdbx_seq_one_letter_code
_entity_poly.pdbx_strand_id
1 'polypeptide(L)'
;MKMSKTYLKVILASVLAVCQVSCDLNKYPDDAINTDESMESLADCQSFLNGLYSGMKYCFTGAFVYIPELQADTFHAVKNFGNFSGDFYSYSVTAGNTSANDAWYGLYGYIGNANFLIDGTRKLLERGTLSESDAEAVKEIYGEASYIRAHLYYLLAQFFCEDYDPSTCSDVMGVPVVTKYDPTGDSKKYPGRPSLEATYAQILSDIAVAEEYVKREGVHSAYVTKDVVTAFKARVALVMHDYDTALISAKSLIDAGHYTVCTDAAKFADGWKNDNLTETIWQVAMTGPDDTGNSFRYFIYNNSGVVGEDNPQYIPEDWVLKLYDQSKDIRYSSWFSTRDISTPVQGRMTLMVKYPGNPKLYSSVTNYVNMPKVFRLPEMYLIAAEAAANKAGQEAVASYYLNALKAKRISGWVDVDYSGASLTNAIRDERVRELFCEGQRLSDLKRWHIGFSRSAGQDPSLVMPGDKYAGAVRPADDPFFLWPIPTAEMEANPQMKQNPAYTN
;
A
#
# COMPACT_ATOMS: atom_id res chain seq x y z
N MET A 1 0.47 40.42 -73.84
CA MET A 1 -0.80 40.84 -73.23
C MET A 1 -0.49 41.30 -71.79
N LYS A 2 -0.49 42.61 -71.53
CA LYS A 2 -0.16 43.15 -70.19
C LYS A 2 -1.43 43.11 -69.34
N MET A 3 -1.47 42.25 -68.33
CA MET A 3 -2.55 42.25 -67.35
C MET A 3 -2.64 43.62 -66.65
N SER A 4 -3.86 44.15 -66.57
CA SER A 4 -4.13 45.39 -65.89
C SER A 4 -3.82 45.31 -64.40
N LYS A 5 -3.21 46.37 -63.83
CA LYS A 5 -2.90 46.48 -62.39
C LYS A 5 -4.12 46.26 -61.49
N THR A 6 -5.32 46.38 -61.99
CA THR A 6 -6.60 46.17 -61.34
C THR A 6 -6.87 44.65 -61.13
N TYR A 7 -6.57 43.80 -62.13
CA TYR A 7 -6.70 42.32 -62.01
C TYR A 7 -5.71 41.72 -60.99
N LEU A 8 -4.49 42.30 -60.93
CA LEU A 8 -3.49 41.87 -59.99
C LEU A 8 -3.88 42.21 -58.53
N LYS A 9 -4.55 43.34 -58.30
CA LYS A 9 -5.07 43.71 -56.97
C LYS A 9 -6.26 42.89 -56.55
N VAL A 10 -7.14 42.50 -57.47
CA VAL A 10 -8.28 41.59 -57.16
C VAL A 10 -7.80 40.17 -56.84
N ILE A 11 -6.84 39.67 -57.60
CA ILE A 11 -6.23 38.33 -57.29
C ILE A 11 -5.50 38.39 -55.97
N LEU A 12 -4.77 39.42 -55.63
CA LEU A 12 -4.07 39.58 -54.38
C LEU A 12 -5.05 39.70 -53.19
N ALA A 13 -6.18 40.37 -53.35
CA ALA A 13 -7.23 40.50 -52.34
C ALA A 13 -8.00 39.19 -52.14
N SER A 14 -8.23 38.40 -53.21
CA SER A 14 -8.87 37.08 -53.08
C SER A 14 -7.95 36.01 -52.44
N VAL A 15 -6.64 36.06 -52.66
CA VAL A 15 -5.67 35.19 -52.00
C VAL A 15 -5.54 35.54 -50.52
N LEU A 16 -5.58 36.82 -50.15
CA LEU A 16 -5.59 37.26 -48.74
C LEU A 16 -6.90 36.89 -47.99
N ALA A 17 -8.04 36.83 -48.70
CA ALA A 17 -9.32 36.45 -48.10
C ALA A 17 -9.43 34.92 -47.84
N VAL A 18 -8.70 34.08 -48.58
CA VAL A 18 -8.67 32.62 -48.39
C VAL A 18 -7.72 32.22 -47.24
N CYS A 19 -6.77 33.07 -46.85
CA CYS A 19 -5.85 32.82 -45.74
C CYS A 19 -6.46 33.12 -44.35
N GLN A 20 -7.74 33.52 -44.28
CA GLN A 20 -8.45 33.79 -43.01
C GLN A 20 -9.30 32.58 -42.53
N VAL A 21 -9.17 31.40 -43.14
CA VAL A 21 -9.65 30.18 -42.53
C VAL A 21 -8.62 29.85 -41.44
N SER A 22 -8.83 30.43 -40.29
CA SER A 22 -8.15 30.03 -39.06
C SER A 22 -8.36 28.52 -38.90
N CYS A 23 -7.32 27.73 -39.10
CA CYS A 23 -7.33 26.37 -38.55
C CYS A 23 -7.58 26.53 -37.07
N ASP A 24 -8.65 25.97 -36.59
CA ASP A 24 -8.89 25.82 -35.18
C ASP A 24 -7.74 24.95 -34.63
N LEU A 25 -6.77 25.63 -34.00
CA LEU A 25 -5.60 25.00 -33.41
C LEU A 25 -5.98 24.12 -32.18
N ASN A 26 -7.25 24.16 -31.77
CA ASN A 26 -7.82 23.35 -30.70
C ASN A 26 -8.51 22.08 -31.21
N LYS A 27 -8.15 21.55 -32.38
CA LYS A 27 -8.58 20.19 -32.76
C LYS A 27 -7.83 19.19 -31.87
N TYR A 28 -8.53 18.77 -30.87
CA TYR A 28 -8.15 17.51 -30.15
C TYR A 28 -8.29 16.34 -31.14
N PRO A 29 -7.46 15.29 -31.04
CA PRO A 29 -7.70 14.04 -31.73
C PRO A 29 -9.15 13.56 -31.48
N ASP A 30 -9.81 13.02 -32.50
CA ASP A 30 -11.21 12.58 -32.39
C ASP A 30 -11.45 11.49 -31.32
N ASP A 31 -10.37 10.92 -30.78
CA ASP A 31 -10.32 9.92 -29.69
C ASP A 31 -9.84 10.52 -28.34
N ALA A 32 -9.57 11.83 -28.25
CA ALA A 32 -9.17 12.50 -27.02
C ALA A 32 -10.33 13.34 -26.45
N ILE A 33 -10.72 13.04 -25.22
CA ILE A 33 -11.69 13.84 -24.47
C ILE A 33 -10.97 15.07 -23.91
N ASN A 34 -11.54 16.27 -24.18
CA ASN A 34 -11.06 17.51 -23.57
C ASN A 34 -11.18 17.41 -22.04
N THR A 35 -10.10 17.69 -21.34
CA THR A 35 -10.08 17.61 -19.86
C THR A 35 -11.15 18.48 -19.19
N ASP A 36 -11.51 19.62 -19.81
CA ASP A 36 -12.54 20.53 -19.28
C ASP A 36 -13.98 20.01 -19.49
N GLU A 37 -14.18 19.08 -20.43
CA GLU A 37 -15.47 18.46 -20.78
C GLU A 37 -15.58 16.99 -20.32
N SER A 38 -14.55 16.46 -19.63
CA SER A 38 -14.44 15.03 -19.33
C SER A 38 -15.29 14.55 -18.15
N MET A 39 -15.80 15.48 -17.33
CA MET A 39 -16.66 15.18 -16.16
C MET A 39 -17.90 16.05 -16.17
N GLU A 40 -18.90 15.64 -16.95
CA GLU A 40 -20.15 16.37 -17.13
C GLU A 40 -21.35 15.67 -16.47
N SER A 41 -21.18 14.42 -16.08
CA SER A 41 -22.24 13.58 -15.51
C SER A 41 -21.73 12.71 -14.35
N LEU A 42 -22.67 12.17 -13.56
CA LEU A 42 -22.40 11.13 -12.57
C LEU A 42 -21.72 9.91 -13.20
N ALA A 43 -22.13 9.53 -14.42
CA ALA A 43 -21.58 8.36 -15.11
C ALA A 43 -20.09 8.54 -15.46
N ASP A 44 -19.68 9.74 -15.84
CA ASP A 44 -18.27 10.07 -16.10
C ASP A 44 -17.44 9.94 -14.83
N CYS A 45 -17.92 10.55 -13.73
CA CYS A 45 -17.27 10.48 -12.44
C CYS A 45 -17.13 9.01 -11.95
N GLN A 46 -18.18 8.21 -12.11
CA GLN A 46 -18.15 6.79 -11.73
C GLN A 46 -17.18 5.97 -12.57
N SER A 47 -17.14 6.23 -13.88
CA SER A 47 -16.22 5.56 -14.80
C SER A 47 -14.76 5.85 -14.43
N PHE A 48 -14.47 7.11 -14.09
CA PHE A 48 -13.13 7.52 -13.69
C PHE A 48 -12.74 6.94 -12.32
N LEU A 49 -13.66 6.92 -11.35
CA LEU A 49 -13.47 6.27 -10.06
C LEU A 49 -13.15 4.77 -10.22
N ASN A 50 -13.85 4.06 -11.09
CA ASN A 50 -13.57 2.65 -11.38
C ASN A 50 -12.15 2.47 -11.95
N GLY A 51 -11.68 3.39 -12.78
CA GLY A 51 -10.31 3.43 -13.26
C GLY A 51 -9.28 3.60 -12.14
N LEU A 52 -9.56 4.48 -11.16
CA LEU A 52 -8.72 4.64 -9.97
C LEU A 52 -8.65 3.34 -9.15
N TYR A 53 -9.77 2.68 -8.88
CA TYR A 53 -9.77 1.39 -8.17
C TYR A 53 -8.99 0.31 -8.90
N SER A 54 -9.12 0.24 -10.23
CA SER A 54 -8.33 -0.68 -11.05
C SER A 54 -6.83 -0.45 -10.93
N GLY A 55 -6.41 0.82 -10.82
CA GLY A 55 -5.00 1.18 -10.62
C GLY A 55 -4.50 0.88 -9.20
N MET A 56 -5.33 1.12 -8.19
CA MET A 56 -4.96 0.94 -6.79
C MET A 56 -4.55 -0.49 -6.42
N LYS A 57 -5.03 -1.52 -7.15
CA LYS A 57 -4.62 -2.91 -6.88
C LYS A 57 -3.10 -3.08 -6.88
N TYR A 58 -2.39 -2.35 -7.73
CA TYR A 58 -0.93 -2.39 -7.79
C TYR A 58 -0.26 -1.78 -6.56
N CYS A 59 -0.93 -0.87 -5.86
CA CYS A 59 -0.43 -0.24 -4.63
C CYS A 59 -0.52 -1.15 -3.39
N PHE A 60 -1.30 -2.23 -3.46
CA PHE A 60 -1.52 -3.15 -2.34
C PHE A 60 -1.02 -4.58 -2.61
N THR A 61 -0.28 -4.78 -3.69
CA THR A 61 0.30 -6.08 -4.06
C THR A 61 1.80 -5.95 -4.33
N GLY A 62 2.42 -7.08 -4.53
CA GLY A 62 3.77 -7.15 -5.07
C GLY A 62 4.79 -6.34 -4.29
N ALA A 63 5.49 -5.46 -4.98
CA ALA A 63 6.61 -4.69 -4.44
C ALA A 63 6.25 -3.89 -3.19
N PHE A 64 5.05 -3.33 -3.13
CA PHE A 64 4.58 -2.56 -1.97
C PHE A 64 4.36 -3.40 -0.70
N VAL A 65 4.24 -4.71 -0.84
CA VAL A 65 4.09 -5.63 0.29
C VAL A 65 5.37 -6.40 0.58
N TYR A 66 5.96 -7.04 -0.45
CA TYR A 66 7.11 -7.92 -0.18
C TYR A 66 8.44 -7.16 0.01
N ILE A 67 8.65 -5.99 -0.61
CA ILE A 67 9.92 -5.25 -0.40
C ILE A 67 10.07 -4.77 1.05
N PRO A 68 9.08 -4.14 1.70
CA PRO A 68 9.17 -3.82 3.13
C PRO A 68 9.42 -5.03 4.03
N GLU A 69 8.86 -6.19 3.68
CA GLU A 69 9.12 -7.44 4.42
C GLU A 69 10.57 -7.93 4.21
N LEU A 70 11.09 -7.81 3.00
CA LEU A 70 12.48 -8.17 2.68
C LEU A 70 13.51 -7.21 3.28
N GLN A 71 13.19 -5.92 3.39
CA GLN A 71 14.03 -4.95 4.09
C GLN A 71 14.05 -5.18 5.60
N ALA A 72 13.03 -5.83 6.17
CA ALA A 72 12.94 -6.16 7.58
C ALA A 72 13.69 -7.46 7.94
N ASP A 73 13.26 -8.10 9.02
CA ASP A 73 13.92 -9.22 9.70
C ASP A 73 13.13 -10.53 9.64
N THR A 74 12.07 -10.60 8.84
CA THR A 74 11.15 -11.75 8.83
C THR A 74 11.50 -12.84 7.83
N PHE A 75 12.40 -12.58 6.88
CA PHE A 75 12.78 -13.51 5.82
C PHE A 75 14.29 -13.66 5.66
N HIS A 76 14.69 -14.85 5.18
CA HIS A 76 16.04 -15.16 4.71
C HIS A 76 16.09 -15.40 3.21
N ALA A 77 17.13 -14.87 2.54
CA ALA A 77 17.48 -15.24 1.18
C ALA A 77 18.03 -16.68 1.14
N VAL A 78 17.48 -17.52 0.28
CA VAL A 78 17.93 -18.89 0.07
C VAL A 78 19.25 -18.87 -0.70
N LYS A 79 20.14 -19.81 -0.40
CA LYS A 79 21.41 -19.95 -1.13
C LYS A 79 21.15 -20.19 -2.62
N ASN A 80 21.90 -19.50 -3.46
CA ASN A 80 21.71 -19.49 -4.92
C ASN A 80 20.38 -18.92 -5.40
N PHE A 81 19.70 -18.09 -4.60
CA PHE A 81 18.49 -17.40 -5.06
C PHE A 81 18.79 -16.49 -6.27
N GLY A 82 17.74 -16.18 -7.05
CA GLY A 82 17.85 -15.38 -8.27
C GLY A 82 18.02 -13.87 -8.06
N ASN A 83 18.38 -13.43 -6.86
CA ASN A 83 18.56 -12.01 -6.46
C ASN A 83 17.31 -11.14 -6.69
N PHE A 84 16.10 -11.72 -6.60
CA PHE A 84 14.85 -10.99 -6.74
C PHE A 84 14.71 -9.96 -5.61
N SER A 85 14.66 -8.66 -5.94
CA SER A 85 14.72 -7.53 -4.99
C SER A 85 15.86 -7.62 -3.98
N GLY A 86 16.95 -8.27 -4.33
CA GLY A 86 18.08 -8.55 -3.46
C GLY A 86 18.87 -7.29 -3.07
N ASP A 87 18.76 -6.22 -3.85
CA ASP A 87 19.32 -4.90 -3.54
C ASP A 87 18.64 -4.27 -2.31
N PHE A 88 17.32 -4.37 -2.20
CA PHE A 88 16.61 -3.97 -0.97
C PHE A 88 16.94 -4.88 0.21
N TYR A 89 16.95 -6.19 -0.02
CA TYR A 89 17.27 -7.16 1.03
C TYR A 89 18.69 -6.96 1.59
N SER A 90 19.67 -6.69 0.73
CA SER A 90 21.08 -6.48 1.12
C SER A 90 21.46 -5.04 1.41
N TYR A 91 20.49 -4.10 1.37
CA TYR A 91 20.71 -2.68 1.59
C TYR A 91 21.74 -2.06 0.64
N SER A 92 21.72 -2.50 -0.62
CA SER A 92 22.57 -1.98 -1.70
C SER A 92 21.78 -1.19 -2.75
N VAL A 93 20.55 -0.80 -2.42
CA VAL A 93 19.68 -0.01 -3.28
C VAL A 93 20.26 1.37 -3.59
N THR A 94 20.04 1.87 -4.79
CA THR A 94 20.50 3.19 -5.27
C THR A 94 19.34 4.02 -5.80
N ALA A 95 19.55 5.32 -6.02
CA ALA A 95 18.53 6.23 -6.56
C ALA A 95 18.09 5.87 -8.00
N GLY A 96 18.83 5.03 -8.71
CA GLY A 96 18.44 4.48 -10.02
C GLY A 96 17.61 3.20 -9.96
N ASN A 97 17.23 2.72 -8.76
CA ASN A 97 16.49 1.48 -8.58
C ASN A 97 15.09 1.55 -9.23
N THR A 98 14.77 0.56 -10.08
CA THR A 98 13.50 0.52 -10.83
C THR A 98 12.28 0.44 -9.91
N SER A 99 12.31 -0.40 -8.86
CA SER A 99 11.15 -0.53 -7.96
C SER A 99 10.86 0.75 -7.17
N ALA A 100 11.90 1.47 -6.75
CA ALA A 100 11.74 2.78 -6.10
C ALA A 100 11.19 3.84 -7.08
N ASN A 101 11.68 3.82 -8.32
CA ASN A 101 11.18 4.68 -9.40
C ASN A 101 9.70 4.41 -9.69
N ASP A 102 9.34 3.14 -9.93
CA ASP A 102 7.98 2.72 -10.25
C ASP A 102 7.00 3.07 -9.11
N ALA A 103 7.44 2.92 -7.86
CA ALA A 103 6.65 3.31 -6.70
C ALA A 103 6.42 4.83 -6.66
N TRP A 104 7.46 5.64 -6.82
CA TRP A 104 7.35 7.10 -6.80
C TRP A 104 6.43 7.61 -7.91
N TYR A 105 6.73 7.25 -9.16
CA TYR A 105 5.96 7.73 -10.31
C TYR A 105 4.56 7.14 -10.37
N GLY A 106 4.39 5.87 -9.98
CA GLY A 106 3.09 5.22 -9.92
C GLY A 106 2.17 5.89 -8.91
N LEU A 107 2.65 6.11 -7.68
CA LEU A 107 1.85 6.75 -6.63
C LEU A 107 1.50 8.19 -6.99
N TYR A 108 2.45 9.00 -7.51
CA TYR A 108 2.14 10.36 -7.96
C TYR A 108 1.24 10.41 -9.19
N GLY A 109 1.35 9.46 -10.11
CA GLY A 109 0.43 9.32 -11.24
C GLY A 109 -1.01 9.10 -10.78
N TYR A 110 -1.21 8.20 -9.80
CA TYR A 110 -2.55 7.98 -9.21
C TYR A 110 -3.02 9.17 -8.37
N ILE A 111 -2.14 9.89 -7.68
CA ILE A 111 -2.48 11.15 -7.00
C ILE A 111 -2.97 12.19 -8.01
N GLY A 112 -2.30 12.32 -9.17
CA GLY A 112 -2.74 13.17 -10.26
C GLY A 112 -4.15 12.81 -10.74
N ASN A 113 -4.41 11.53 -10.94
CA ASN A 113 -5.73 11.02 -11.32
C ASN A 113 -6.78 11.28 -10.23
N ALA A 114 -6.45 11.09 -8.96
CA ALA A 114 -7.35 11.41 -7.85
C ALA A 114 -7.66 12.91 -7.79
N ASN A 115 -6.65 13.78 -7.98
CA ASN A 115 -6.84 15.24 -8.06
C ASN A 115 -7.77 15.62 -9.20
N PHE A 116 -7.61 15.00 -10.37
CA PHE A 116 -8.47 15.23 -11.51
C PHE A 116 -9.94 14.89 -11.23
N LEU A 117 -10.19 13.75 -10.62
CA LEU A 117 -11.54 13.33 -10.20
C LEU A 117 -12.11 14.27 -9.12
N ILE A 118 -11.33 14.64 -8.12
CA ILE A 118 -11.72 15.57 -7.06
C ILE A 118 -12.09 16.94 -7.65
N ASP A 119 -11.27 17.49 -8.52
CA ASP A 119 -11.55 18.78 -9.16
C ASP A 119 -12.78 18.71 -10.07
N GLY A 120 -12.94 17.61 -10.82
CA GLY A 120 -14.10 17.37 -11.68
C GLY A 120 -15.41 17.24 -10.92
N THR A 121 -15.43 16.44 -9.84
CA THR A 121 -16.63 16.27 -8.99
C THR A 121 -17.04 17.58 -8.34
N ARG A 122 -16.09 18.39 -7.85
CA ARG A 122 -16.36 19.71 -7.26
C ARG A 122 -16.97 20.68 -8.28
N LYS A 123 -16.35 20.79 -9.47
CA LYS A 123 -16.88 21.62 -10.57
C LYS A 123 -18.30 21.20 -10.97
N LEU A 124 -18.56 19.89 -11.07
CA LEU A 124 -19.86 19.36 -11.42
C LEU A 124 -20.93 19.69 -10.35
N LEU A 125 -20.60 19.58 -9.07
CA LEU A 125 -21.47 19.99 -7.97
C LEU A 125 -21.74 21.51 -7.97
N GLU A 126 -20.73 22.33 -8.23
CA GLU A 126 -20.84 23.80 -8.29
C GLU A 126 -21.75 24.29 -9.42
N ARG A 127 -21.88 23.52 -10.52
CA ARG A 127 -22.81 23.84 -11.63
C ARG A 127 -24.29 23.82 -11.20
N GLY A 128 -24.62 23.04 -10.17
CA GLY A 128 -25.99 22.97 -9.63
C GLY A 128 -27.04 22.37 -10.59
N THR A 129 -26.59 21.59 -11.58
CA THR A 129 -27.46 21.02 -12.63
C THR A 129 -27.88 19.57 -12.35
N LEU A 130 -27.28 18.95 -11.35
CA LEU A 130 -27.60 17.57 -10.96
C LEU A 130 -28.94 17.45 -10.23
N SER A 131 -29.58 16.28 -10.32
CA SER A 131 -30.63 15.91 -9.38
C SER A 131 -30.06 15.77 -7.98
N GLU A 132 -30.91 15.87 -6.96
CA GLU A 132 -30.46 15.70 -5.56
C GLU A 132 -29.78 14.34 -5.32
N SER A 133 -30.35 13.25 -5.89
CA SER A 133 -29.76 11.91 -5.82
C SER A 133 -28.40 11.81 -6.50
N ASP A 134 -28.25 12.43 -7.67
CA ASP A 134 -26.98 12.41 -8.38
C ASP A 134 -25.93 13.25 -7.69
N ALA A 135 -26.32 14.39 -7.11
CA ALA A 135 -25.44 15.24 -6.34
C ALA A 135 -24.89 14.49 -5.10
N GLU A 136 -25.72 13.74 -4.38
CA GLU A 136 -25.26 12.89 -3.27
C GLU A 136 -24.32 11.78 -3.74
N ALA A 137 -24.62 11.13 -4.86
CA ALA A 137 -23.70 10.13 -5.44
C ALA A 137 -22.35 10.73 -5.88
N VAL A 138 -22.35 11.94 -6.46
CA VAL A 138 -21.11 12.64 -6.82
C VAL A 138 -20.31 13.05 -5.58
N LYS A 139 -20.98 13.45 -4.48
CA LYS A 139 -20.31 13.72 -3.20
C LYS A 139 -19.66 12.44 -2.63
N GLU A 140 -20.31 11.29 -2.73
CA GLU A 140 -19.72 10.02 -2.31
C GLU A 140 -18.48 9.69 -3.13
N ILE A 141 -18.51 9.88 -4.46
CA ILE A 141 -17.33 9.73 -5.34
C ILE A 141 -16.21 10.68 -4.93
N TYR A 142 -16.52 11.93 -4.58
CA TYR A 142 -15.55 12.89 -4.05
C TYR A 142 -14.90 12.39 -2.75
N GLY A 143 -15.69 11.83 -1.84
CA GLY A 143 -15.18 11.20 -0.61
C GLY A 143 -14.27 10.01 -0.87
N GLU A 144 -14.65 9.12 -1.80
CA GLU A 144 -13.84 7.96 -2.19
C GLU A 144 -12.52 8.38 -2.86
N ALA A 145 -12.55 9.37 -3.75
CA ALA A 145 -11.34 9.91 -4.40
C ALA A 145 -10.39 10.55 -3.38
N SER A 146 -10.94 11.25 -2.38
CA SER A 146 -10.15 11.83 -1.28
C SER A 146 -9.52 10.73 -0.42
N TYR A 147 -10.26 9.67 -0.06
CA TYR A 147 -9.71 8.49 0.61
C TYR A 147 -8.53 7.88 -0.18
N ILE A 148 -8.70 7.71 -1.50
CA ILE A 148 -7.66 7.15 -2.37
C ILE A 148 -6.41 8.03 -2.31
N ARG A 149 -6.54 9.36 -2.44
CA ARG A 149 -5.42 10.30 -2.35
C ARG A 149 -4.73 10.25 -0.99
N ALA A 150 -5.48 10.21 0.10
CA ALA A 150 -4.94 10.05 1.45
C ALA A 150 -4.09 8.77 1.57
N HIS A 151 -4.59 7.64 1.05
CA HIS A 151 -3.88 6.37 1.12
C HIS A 151 -2.60 6.36 0.28
N LEU A 152 -2.62 7.00 -0.90
CA LEU A 152 -1.43 7.13 -1.75
C LEU A 152 -0.35 7.99 -1.07
N TYR A 153 -0.72 9.12 -0.43
CA TYR A 153 0.22 9.91 0.36
C TYR A 153 0.75 9.15 1.58
N TYR A 154 -0.10 8.36 2.23
CA TYR A 154 0.34 7.49 3.32
C TYR A 154 1.41 6.49 2.85
N LEU A 155 1.21 5.82 1.70
CA LEU A 155 2.21 4.91 1.14
C LEU A 155 3.52 5.63 0.79
N LEU A 156 3.45 6.83 0.16
CA LEU A 156 4.64 7.64 -0.09
C LEU A 156 5.39 7.97 1.21
N ALA A 157 4.67 8.37 2.26
CA ALA A 157 5.28 8.66 3.56
C ALA A 157 5.94 7.41 4.17
N GLN A 158 5.30 6.24 4.08
CA GLN A 158 5.84 4.99 4.60
C GLN A 158 7.17 4.58 3.94
N PHE A 159 7.32 4.80 2.64
CA PHE A 159 8.53 4.38 1.90
C PHE A 159 9.62 5.44 1.85
N PHE A 160 9.25 6.73 1.74
CA PHE A 160 10.19 7.80 1.42
C PHE A 160 10.45 8.77 2.57
N CYS A 161 9.76 8.64 3.71
CA CYS A 161 9.94 9.51 4.86
C CYS A 161 10.38 8.73 6.10
N GLU A 162 10.96 9.44 7.04
CA GLU A 162 11.19 8.95 8.40
C GLU A 162 9.87 8.59 9.09
N ASP A 163 9.94 8.01 10.30
CA ASP A 163 8.75 7.80 11.11
C ASP A 163 8.14 9.13 11.57
N TYR A 164 6.82 9.10 11.81
CA TYR A 164 6.14 10.29 12.33
C TYR A 164 6.31 10.36 13.85
N ASP A 165 7.27 11.16 14.30
CA ASP A 165 7.40 11.53 15.71
C ASP A 165 6.74 12.92 15.91
N PRO A 166 5.72 13.05 16.76
CA PRO A 166 5.08 14.35 17.05
C PRO A 166 6.04 15.44 17.51
N SER A 167 7.19 15.07 18.08
CA SER A 167 8.19 16.03 18.56
C SER A 167 9.13 16.57 17.48
N THR A 168 9.26 15.87 16.35
CA THR A 168 10.22 16.20 15.27
C THR A 168 9.62 16.29 13.88
N CYS A 169 8.36 15.89 13.67
CA CYS A 169 7.70 15.83 12.37
C CYS A 169 7.65 17.17 11.61
N SER A 170 7.77 18.30 12.30
CA SER A 170 7.90 19.62 11.69
C SER A 170 9.26 19.87 11.04
N ASP A 171 10.31 19.17 11.49
CA ASP A 171 11.70 19.38 11.09
C ASP A 171 12.18 18.35 10.05
N VAL A 172 11.54 17.20 9.96
CA VAL A 172 11.89 16.15 8.99
C VAL A 172 11.12 16.31 7.69
N MET A 173 11.69 15.81 6.58
CA MET A 173 11.11 15.98 5.24
C MET A 173 9.96 15.00 4.99
N GLY A 174 8.83 15.57 4.59
CA GLY A 174 7.71 14.83 4.00
C GLY A 174 7.94 14.51 2.52
N VAL A 175 6.86 14.39 1.77
CA VAL A 175 6.83 14.26 0.30
C VAL A 175 6.09 15.44 -0.32
N PRO A 176 6.39 15.83 -1.56
CA PRO A 176 5.67 16.92 -2.26
C PRO A 176 4.16 16.74 -2.21
N VAL A 177 3.44 17.73 -1.70
CA VAL A 177 1.98 17.71 -1.61
C VAL A 177 1.38 18.44 -2.80
N VAL A 178 0.70 17.69 -3.68
CA VAL A 178 0.01 18.18 -4.87
C VAL A 178 -1.47 17.86 -4.74
N THR A 179 -2.32 18.88 -4.64
CA THR A 179 -3.76 18.73 -4.38
C THR A 179 -4.66 19.17 -5.53
N LYS A 180 -4.06 19.59 -6.64
CA LYS A 180 -4.76 20.01 -7.87
C LYS A 180 -4.19 19.29 -9.08
N TYR A 181 -5.03 19.04 -10.05
CA TYR A 181 -4.59 18.59 -11.36
C TYR A 181 -4.14 19.80 -12.20
N ASP A 182 -2.85 20.08 -12.21
CA ASP A 182 -2.22 21.16 -12.98
C ASP A 182 -0.93 20.65 -13.63
N PRO A 183 -1.01 19.81 -14.68
CA PRO A 183 0.17 19.29 -15.36
C PRO A 183 0.93 20.44 -16.03
N THR A 184 2.20 20.60 -15.67
CA THR A 184 3.06 21.66 -16.20
C THR A 184 4.45 21.14 -16.52
N GLY A 185 5.07 21.65 -17.60
CA GLY A 185 6.48 21.43 -17.90
C GLY A 185 7.42 22.47 -17.28
N ASP A 186 6.89 23.44 -16.54
CA ASP A 186 7.68 24.47 -15.87
C ASP A 186 8.21 23.97 -14.52
N SER A 187 9.47 23.55 -14.49
CA SER A 187 10.14 23.02 -13.29
C SER A 187 10.20 24.00 -12.10
N LYS A 188 10.02 25.31 -12.35
CA LYS A 188 9.95 26.31 -11.27
C LYS A 188 8.66 26.20 -10.44
N LYS A 189 7.64 25.55 -11.00
CA LYS A 189 6.36 25.29 -10.32
C LYS A 189 6.33 23.97 -9.58
N TYR A 190 7.33 23.10 -9.76
CA TYR A 190 7.35 21.82 -9.07
C TYR A 190 7.55 22.03 -7.57
N PRO A 191 6.71 21.43 -6.73
CA PRO A 191 6.85 21.58 -5.27
C PRO A 191 8.09 20.85 -4.76
N GLY A 192 8.74 21.44 -3.77
CA GLY A 192 9.74 20.75 -2.96
C GLY A 192 9.08 19.88 -1.89
N ARG A 193 9.90 19.24 -1.08
CA ARG A 193 9.44 18.43 0.05
C ARG A 193 9.07 19.36 1.23
N PRO A 194 7.81 19.38 1.67
CA PRO A 194 7.40 20.06 2.90
C PRO A 194 7.86 19.28 4.14
N SER A 195 7.48 19.72 5.32
CA SER A 195 7.63 18.92 6.53
C SER A 195 6.77 17.65 6.46
N LEU A 196 7.16 16.63 7.22
CA LEU A 196 6.38 15.42 7.38
C LEU A 196 5.01 15.71 8.02
N GLU A 197 4.98 16.65 8.97
CA GLU A 197 3.74 17.16 9.55
C GLU A 197 2.77 17.65 8.47
N ALA A 198 3.23 18.46 7.50
CA ALA A 198 2.38 18.96 6.41
C ALA A 198 1.87 17.84 5.49
N THR A 199 2.68 16.80 5.26
CA THR A 199 2.23 15.61 4.52
C THR A 199 1.10 14.89 5.24
N TYR A 200 1.25 14.65 6.55
CA TYR A 200 0.19 13.99 7.34
C TYR A 200 -1.02 14.90 7.55
N ALA A 201 -0.85 16.22 7.62
CA ALA A 201 -1.98 17.15 7.64
C ALA A 201 -2.86 17.01 6.38
N GLN A 202 -2.25 16.80 5.20
CA GLN A 202 -3.00 16.51 3.97
C GLN A 202 -3.72 15.16 4.04
N ILE A 203 -3.07 14.12 4.56
CA ILE A 203 -3.68 12.79 4.75
C ILE A 203 -4.92 12.91 5.65
N LEU A 204 -4.79 13.60 6.78
CA LEU A 204 -5.92 13.80 7.72
C LEU A 204 -7.04 14.64 7.12
N SER A 205 -6.71 15.69 6.34
CA SER A 205 -7.70 16.49 5.62
C SER A 205 -8.52 15.63 4.65
N ASP A 206 -7.88 14.75 3.91
CA ASP A 206 -8.55 13.85 2.97
C ASP A 206 -9.36 12.75 3.69
N ILE A 207 -8.88 12.24 4.82
CA ILE A 207 -9.65 11.33 5.67
C ILE A 207 -10.93 12.02 6.17
N ALA A 208 -10.86 13.28 6.60
CA ALA A 208 -12.03 14.03 7.07
C ALA A 208 -13.08 14.21 5.95
N VAL A 209 -12.66 14.49 4.72
CA VAL A 209 -13.56 14.53 3.55
C VAL A 209 -14.20 13.16 3.30
N ALA A 210 -13.41 12.08 3.39
CA ALA A 210 -13.93 10.73 3.24
C ALA A 210 -14.95 10.36 4.34
N GLU A 211 -14.70 10.72 5.60
CA GLU A 211 -15.63 10.51 6.72
C GLU A 211 -16.96 11.26 6.50
N GLU A 212 -16.91 12.47 5.92
CA GLU A 212 -18.10 13.27 5.65
C GLU A 212 -18.95 12.68 4.52
N TYR A 213 -18.32 12.25 3.41
CA TYR A 213 -19.05 11.95 2.19
C TYR A 213 -19.17 10.46 1.85
N VAL A 214 -18.32 9.57 2.33
CA VAL A 214 -18.51 8.12 2.13
C VAL A 214 -19.66 7.64 2.99
N LYS A 215 -20.74 7.19 2.33
CA LYS A 215 -21.95 6.68 2.98
C LYS A 215 -22.13 5.18 2.85
N ARG A 216 -21.41 4.55 1.92
CA ARG A 216 -21.49 3.11 1.67
C ARG A 216 -21.20 2.32 2.92
N GLU A 217 -22.03 1.32 3.16
CA GLU A 217 -21.92 0.34 4.23
C GLU A 217 -21.90 -1.09 3.65
N GLY A 218 -21.62 -2.06 4.50
CA GLY A 218 -21.63 -3.47 4.13
C GLY A 218 -20.24 -4.10 4.07
N VAL A 219 -20.22 -5.42 4.18
CA VAL A 219 -19.01 -6.25 4.14
C VAL A 219 -18.73 -6.73 2.70
N HIS A 220 -17.49 -7.09 2.43
CA HIS A 220 -17.02 -7.58 1.10
C HIS A 220 -17.28 -6.60 -0.05
N SER A 221 -17.35 -5.29 0.23
CA SER A 221 -17.44 -4.27 -0.80
C SER A 221 -16.16 -4.23 -1.64
N ALA A 222 -16.32 -4.08 -2.96
CA ALA A 222 -15.21 -3.77 -3.85
C ALA A 222 -14.73 -2.31 -3.72
N TYR A 223 -15.57 -1.47 -3.16
CA TYR A 223 -15.36 -0.03 -2.98
C TYR A 223 -15.13 0.31 -1.51
N VAL A 224 -14.59 1.48 -1.26
CA VAL A 224 -14.41 2.03 0.08
C VAL A 224 -15.78 2.20 0.77
N THR A 225 -15.84 1.78 2.05
CA THR A 225 -17.00 1.92 2.94
C THR A 225 -16.62 2.77 4.13
N LYS A 226 -17.60 3.17 4.96
CA LYS A 226 -17.35 3.85 6.25
C LYS A 226 -16.35 3.08 7.12
N ASP A 227 -16.50 1.76 7.18
CA ASP A 227 -15.61 0.90 7.97
C ASP A 227 -14.16 0.92 7.44
N VAL A 228 -13.99 1.00 6.12
CA VAL A 228 -12.68 1.13 5.48
C VAL A 228 -12.01 2.46 5.84
N VAL A 229 -12.77 3.56 5.79
CA VAL A 229 -12.27 4.90 6.21
C VAL A 229 -11.86 4.87 7.67
N THR A 230 -12.68 4.27 8.54
CA THR A 230 -12.39 4.14 9.98
C THR A 230 -11.17 3.28 10.25
N ALA A 231 -10.99 2.16 9.54
CA ALA A 231 -9.82 1.30 9.67
C ALA A 231 -8.54 2.01 9.23
N PHE A 232 -8.61 2.78 8.15
CA PHE A 232 -7.49 3.59 7.70
C PHE A 232 -7.13 4.70 8.70
N LYS A 233 -8.13 5.40 9.23
CA LYS A 233 -7.95 6.40 10.29
C LYS A 233 -7.27 5.79 11.53
N ALA A 234 -7.69 4.59 11.95
CA ALA A 234 -7.06 3.89 13.08
C ALA A 234 -5.58 3.61 12.82
N ARG A 235 -5.22 3.13 11.61
CA ARG A 235 -3.83 2.86 11.22
C ARG A 235 -2.99 4.14 11.15
N VAL A 236 -3.49 5.19 10.50
CA VAL A 236 -2.80 6.49 10.41
C VAL A 236 -2.59 7.09 11.79
N ALA A 237 -3.62 7.09 12.65
CA ALA A 237 -3.52 7.59 14.02
C ALA A 237 -2.48 6.82 14.84
N LEU A 238 -2.40 5.48 14.71
CA LEU A 238 -1.35 4.69 15.37
C LEU A 238 0.05 5.10 14.91
N VAL A 239 0.26 5.29 13.61
CA VAL A 239 1.54 5.74 13.03
C VAL A 239 1.89 7.15 13.51
N MET A 240 0.91 8.02 13.68
CA MET A 240 1.10 9.38 14.18
C MET A 240 1.25 9.47 15.71
N HIS A 241 1.23 8.33 16.42
CA HIS A 241 1.21 8.26 17.89
C HIS A 241 -0.01 8.97 18.52
N ASP A 242 -1.08 9.19 17.74
CA ASP A 242 -2.39 9.63 18.27
C ASP A 242 -3.15 8.40 18.80
N TYR A 243 -2.72 7.96 19.99
CA TYR A 243 -3.24 6.75 20.61
C TYR A 243 -4.72 6.86 21.02
N ASP A 244 -5.24 8.07 21.22
CA ASP A 244 -6.65 8.27 21.51
C ASP A 244 -7.52 7.97 20.28
N THR A 245 -7.22 8.59 19.16
CA THR A 245 -7.93 8.36 17.89
C THR A 245 -7.75 6.92 17.42
N ALA A 246 -6.55 6.36 17.53
CA ALA A 246 -6.26 4.98 17.16
C ALA A 246 -7.13 3.98 17.96
N LEU A 247 -7.18 4.12 19.29
CA LEU A 247 -7.97 3.26 20.14
C LEU A 247 -9.48 3.39 19.89
N ILE A 248 -10.00 4.62 19.78
CA ILE A 248 -11.42 4.88 19.53
C ILE A 248 -11.85 4.29 18.19
N SER A 249 -11.09 4.54 17.12
CA SER A 249 -11.42 4.08 15.77
C SER A 249 -11.33 2.54 15.66
N ALA A 250 -10.27 1.93 16.20
CA ALA A 250 -10.14 0.47 16.19
C ALA A 250 -11.25 -0.21 17.02
N LYS A 251 -11.52 0.32 18.22
CA LYS A 251 -12.59 -0.18 19.09
C LYS A 251 -13.96 -0.10 18.43
N SER A 252 -14.28 0.99 17.73
CA SER A 252 -15.57 1.14 17.06
C SER A 252 -15.84 0.02 16.04
N LEU A 253 -14.82 -0.41 15.29
CA LEU A 253 -14.95 -1.52 14.33
C LEU A 253 -15.07 -2.88 15.01
N ILE A 254 -14.38 -3.08 16.15
CA ILE A 254 -14.51 -4.30 16.96
C ILE A 254 -15.93 -4.41 17.53
N ASP A 255 -16.44 -3.34 18.10
CA ASP A 255 -17.73 -3.30 18.77
C ASP A 255 -18.92 -3.36 17.78
N ALA A 256 -18.75 -2.84 16.56
CA ALA A 256 -19.77 -2.89 15.51
C ALA A 256 -20.19 -4.32 15.14
N GLY A 257 -19.28 -5.29 15.28
CA GLY A 257 -19.58 -6.71 15.04
C GLY A 257 -19.87 -7.08 13.58
N HIS A 258 -19.55 -6.21 12.63
CA HIS A 258 -19.74 -6.47 11.19
C HIS A 258 -18.83 -7.58 10.68
N TYR A 259 -17.67 -7.76 11.31
CA TYR A 259 -16.63 -8.71 10.91
C TYR A 259 -16.37 -9.70 12.04
N THR A 260 -15.98 -10.92 11.68
CA THR A 260 -15.72 -11.98 12.66
C THR A 260 -14.34 -12.59 12.44
N VAL A 261 -13.48 -12.53 13.46
CA VAL A 261 -12.18 -13.20 13.45
C VAL A 261 -12.37 -14.70 13.35
N CYS A 262 -11.81 -15.32 12.32
CA CYS A 262 -11.93 -16.73 12.06
C CYS A 262 -11.18 -17.56 13.14
N THR A 263 -11.84 -18.59 13.68
CA THR A 263 -11.29 -19.48 14.72
C THR A 263 -11.10 -20.92 14.28
N ASP A 264 -11.63 -21.26 13.10
CA ASP A 264 -11.54 -22.60 12.51
C ASP A 264 -10.41 -22.66 11.50
N ALA A 265 -9.47 -23.59 11.67
CA ALA A 265 -8.28 -23.68 10.83
C ALA A 265 -8.59 -23.97 9.36
N ALA A 266 -9.58 -24.82 9.09
CA ALA A 266 -9.95 -25.19 7.70
C ALA A 266 -10.62 -24.01 7.00
N LYS A 267 -11.55 -23.30 7.69
CA LYS A 267 -12.19 -22.10 7.16
C LYS A 267 -11.20 -20.95 6.99
N PHE A 268 -10.22 -20.86 7.88
CA PHE A 268 -9.17 -19.85 7.79
C PHE A 268 -8.29 -20.06 6.55
N ALA A 269 -7.83 -21.30 6.33
CA ALA A 269 -7.07 -21.66 5.13
C ALA A 269 -7.88 -21.48 3.84
N ASP A 270 -9.14 -21.90 3.84
CA ASP A 270 -10.06 -21.70 2.72
C ASP A 270 -10.30 -20.21 2.42
N GLY A 271 -10.48 -19.41 3.48
CA GLY A 271 -10.67 -17.97 3.39
C GLY A 271 -9.49 -17.23 2.76
N TRP A 272 -8.26 -17.63 3.06
CA TRP A 272 -7.05 -17.10 2.40
C TRP A 272 -6.97 -17.55 0.94
N LYS A 273 -7.30 -18.81 0.64
CA LYS A 273 -7.27 -19.36 -0.71
C LYS A 273 -8.32 -18.73 -1.63
N ASN A 274 -9.54 -18.54 -1.13
CA ASN A 274 -10.69 -18.10 -1.94
C ASN A 274 -11.04 -16.63 -1.77
N ASP A 275 -10.24 -15.87 -1.01
CA ASP A 275 -10.44 -14.44 -0.71
C ASP A 275 -11.81 -14.12 -0.10
N ASN A 276 -12.28 -14.98 0.82
CA ASN A 276 -13.59 -14.89 1.47
C ASN A 276 -13.54 -14.91 3.01
N LEU A 277 -12.45 -14.43 3.60
CA LEU A 277 -12.30 -14.33 5.05
C LEU A 277 -13.35 -13.42 5.68
N THR A 278 -14.04 -13.91 6.71
CA THR A 278 -15.07 -13.16 7.46
C THR A 278 -14.53 -11.97 8.26
N GLU A 279 -13.24 -11.90 8.45
CA GLU A 279 -12.52 -10.84 9.18
C GLU A 279 -12.00 -9.73 8.27
N THR A 280 -12.17 -9.83 6.95
CA THR A 280 -11.68 -8.85 5.99
C THR A 280 -12.58 -7.62 5.97
N ILE A 281 -12.04 -6.47 6.40
CA ILE A 281 -12.72 -5.18 6.34
C ILE A 281 -12.70 -4.67 4.90
N TRP A 282 -11.54 -4.75 4.24
CA TRP A 282 -11.42 -4.40 2.84
C TRP A 282 -10.34 -5.19 2.13
N GLN A 283 -10.68 -5.64 0.94
CA GLN A 283 -9.74 -6.19 -0.03
C GLN A 283 -10.02 -5.58 -1.40
N VAL A 284 -8.96 -5.32 -2.16
CA VAL A 284 -9.12 -4.77 -3.51
C VAL A 284 -9.59 -5.87 -4.44
N ALA A 285 -10.71 -5.62 -5.13
CA ALA A 285 -11.30 -6.58 -6.06
C ALA A 285 -10.38 -6.84 -7.25
N MET A 286 -10.26 -8.11 -7.63
CA MET A 286 -9.60 -8.58 -8.85
C MET A 286 -10.57 -9.42 -9.67
N THR A 287 -10.51 -9.32 -10.98
CA THR A 287 -11.46 -9.95 -11.89
C THR A 287 -10.74 -10.79 -12.93
N GLY A 288 -10.95 -12.09 -12.87
CA GLY A 288 -10.55 -13.02 -13.93
C GLY A 288 -9.05 -13.37 -14.02
N PRO A 289 -8.69 -14.33 -14.88
CA PRO A 289 -7.34 -14.89 -14.97
C PRO A 289 -6.27 -13.92 -15.46
N ASP A 290 -6.67 -12.85 -16.15
CA ASP A 290 -5.75 -11.87 -16.73
C ASP A 290 -5.35 -10.76 -15.72
N ASP A 291 -5.97 -10.73 -14.55
CA ASP A 291 -5.61 -9.81 -13.49
C ASP A 291 -4.40 -10.34 -12.73
N THR A 292 -3.25 -10.27 -13.38
CA THR A 292 -1.98 -10.83 -12.93
C THR A 292 -1.23 -9.92 -11.96
N GLY A 293 -1.91 -9.30 -11.01
CA GLY A 293 -1.23 -8.51 -9.97
C GLY A 293 0.02 -9.24 -9.47
N ASN A 294 1.00 -8.50 -8.97
CA ASN A 294 2.26 -9.09 -8.49
C ASN A 294 2.00 -10.19 -7.47
N SER A 295 2.41 -11.40 -7.79
CA SER A 295 2.19 -12.57 -6.95
C SER A 295 3.31 -12.77 -5.92
N PHE A 296 2.99 -13.45 -4.83
CA PHE A 296 3.97 -13.88 -3.83
C PHE A 296 4.72 -15.17 -4.22
N ARG A 297 4.73 -15.53 -5.50
CA ARG A 297 5.37 -16.76 -6.00
C ARG A 297 6.85 -16.89 -5.63
N TYR A 298 7.57 -15.77 -5.47
CA TYR A 298 8.99 -15.79 -5.11
C TYR A 298 9.28 -16.37 -3.72
N PHE A 299 8.26 -16.51 -2.88
CA PHE A 299 8.37 -17.19 -1.58
C PHE A 299 8.14 -18.70 -1.67
N ILE A 300 7.63 -19.20 -2.79
CA ILE A 300 7.33 -20.62 -3.00
C ILE A 300 8.13 -21.18 -4.18
N TYR A 301 8.05 -20.54 -5.35
CA TYR A 301 8.81 -20.93 -6.53
C TYR A 301 9.17 -19.72 -7.40
N ASN A 302 10.18 -19.89 -8.26
CA ASN A 302 10.52 -18.86 -9.22
C ASN A 302 9.69 -18.98 -10.51
N ASN A 303 9.95 -18.09 -11.46
CA ASN A 303 9.22 -17.92 -12.72
C ASN A 303 9.49 -19.02 -13.77
N SER A 304 10.00 -20.21 -13.40
CA SER A 304 10.37 -21.24 -14.37
C SER A 304 9.18 -21.84 -15.14
N GLY A 305 7.94 -21.55 -14.70
CA GLY A 305 6.73 -22.05 -15.35
C GLY A 305 6.50 -23.56 -15.18
N VAL A 306 7.36 -24.25 -14.46
CA VAL A 306 7.22 -25.69 -14.19
C VAL A 306 6.34 -25.88 -12.96
N VAL A 307 5.19 -26.48 -13.18
CA VAL A 307 4.22 -26.80 -12.13
C VAL A 307 4.79 -27.85 -11.19
N GLY A 308 4.74 -27.57 -9.89
CA GLY A 308 5.12 -28.52 -8.83
C GLY A 308 6.59 -28.52 -8.45
N GLU A 309 7.40 -27.61 -9.01
CA GLU A 309 8.76 -27.38 -8.51
C GLU A 309 8.80 -26.17 -7.59
N ASP A 310 8.97 -26.43 -6.29
CA ASP A 310 9.25 -25.38 -5.33
C ASP A 310 10.66 -24.82 -5.56
N ASN A 311 10.77 -23.52 -5.73
CA ASN A 311 12.04 -22.82 -5.94
C ASN A 311 12.01 -21.48 -5.19
N PRO A 312 11.98 -21.51 -3.85
CA PRO A 312 11.85 -20.30 -3.05
C PRO A 312 13.08 -19.41 -3.17
N GLN A 313 12.86 -18.12 -3.33
CA GLN A 313 13.94 -17.12 -3.26
C GLN A 313 14.20 -16.70 -1.81
N TYR A 314 13.14 -16.68 -0.99
CA TYR A 314 13.18 -16.30 0.40
C TYR A 314 12.34 -17.26 1.23
N ILE A 315 12.80 -17.54 2.45
CA ILE A 315 12.09 -18.36 3.44
C ILE A 315 11.92 -17.59 4.75
N PRO A 316 10.87 -17.90 5.54
CA PRO A 316 10.69 -17.27 6.85
C PRO A 316 11.92 -17.49 7.75
N GLU A 317 12.25 -16.48 8.54
CA GLU A 317 13.22 -16.59 9.61
C GLU A 317 12.78 -17.62 10.65
N ASP A 318 13.73 -18.33 11.25
CA ASP A 318 13.48 -19.36 12.26
C ASP A 318 12.80 -18.78 13.53
N TRP A 319 13.20 -17.57 13.94
CA TRP A 319 12.56 -16.90 15.07
C TRP A 319 11.08 -16.58 14.82
N VAL A 320 10.70 -16.25 13.59
CA VAL A 320 9.30 -16.04 13.20
C VAL A 320 8.49 -17.32 13.37
N LEU A 321 9.02 -18.45 12.87
CA LEU A 321 8.36 -19.75 13.00
C LEU A 321 8.20 -20.17 14.46
N LYS A 322 9.17 -19.83 15.33
CA LYS A 322 9.14 -20.09 16.77
C LYS A 322 8.17 -19.22 17.57
N LEU A 323 7.67 -18.12 17.00
CA LEU A 323 6.62 -17.33 17.65
C LEU A 323 5.29 -18.09 17.75
N TYR A 324 5.02 -19.04 16.83
CA TYR A 324 3.77 -19.77 16.80
C TYR A 324 3.81 -21.04 17.66
N ASP A 325 2.71 -21.33 18.36
CA ASP A 325 2.45 -22.70 18.82
C ASP A 325 2.05 -23.52 17.59
N GLN A 326 3.01 -24.27 17.04
CA GLN A 326 2.86 -24.96 15.77
C GLN A 326 1.73 -25.99 15.76
N SER A 327 1.32 -26.46 16.94
CA SER A 327 0.27 -27.47 17.11
C SER A 327 -1.13 -26.87 17.34
N LYS A 328 -1.22 -25.62 17.83
CA LYS A 328 -2.47 -25.01 18.28
C LYS A 328 -2.85 -23.73 17.52
N ASP A 329 -1.87 -23.05 16.91
CA ASP A 329 -2.12 -21.81 16.19
C ASP A 329 -2.59 -22.08 14.76
N ILE A 330 -3.82 -21.70 14.44
CA ILE A 330 -4.42 -21.93 13.12
C ILE A 330 -3.66 -21.24 11.98
N ARG A 331 -2.90 -20.18 12.28
CA ARG A 331 -2.09 -19.45 11.29
C ARG A 331 -0.90 -20.30 10.85
N TYR A 332 -0.27 -21.03 11.78
CA TYR A 332 0.89 -21.84 11.42
C TYR A 332 0.55 -22.90 10.39
N SER A 333 -0.47 -23.69 10.62
CA SER A 333 -0.90 -24.74 9.69
C SER A 333 -1.43 -24.22 8.35
N SER A 334 -1.89 -22.96 8.32
CA SER A 334 -2.45 -22.33 7.12
C SER A 334 -1.42 -21.58 6.28
N TRP A 335 -0.37 -21.04 6.90
CA TRP A 335 0.56 -20.11 6.25
C TRP A 335 1.95 -20.70 6.02
N PHE A 336 2.27 -21.82 6.62
CA PHE A 336 3.59 -22.45 6.52
C PHE A 336 3.49 -23.91 6.09
N SER A 337 4.46 -24.34 5.29
CA SER A 337 4.56 -25.73 4.83
C SER A 337 6.01 -26.15 4.75
N THR A 338 6.38 -27.20 5.46
CA THR A 338 7.72 -27.76 5.41
C THR A 338 7.83 -28.76 4.26
N ARG A 339 8.76 -28.55 3.34
CA ARG A 339 8.93 -29.32 2.11
C ARG A 339 10.37 -29.69 1.85
N ASP A 340 10.57 -30.77 1.10
CA ASP A 340 11.87 -31.12 0.52
C ASP A 340 12.03 -30.36 -0.79
N ILE A 341 13.06 -29.53 -0.88
CA ILE A 341 13.35 -28.62 -1.99
C ILE A 341 14.57 -29.13 -2.73
N SER A 342 14.54 -29.08 -4.06
CA SER A 342 15.67 -29.45 -4.93
C SER A 342 16.38 -28.23 -5.53
N THR A 343 15.69 -27.12 -5.66
CA THR A 343 16.20 -25.85 -6.24
C THR A 343 15.71 -24.65 -5.39
N PRO A 344 16.48 -23.57 -5.26
CA PRO A 344 17.82 -23.32 -5.83
C PRO A 344 18.94 -24.06 -5.09
N VAL A 345 18.63 -24.67 -3.96
CA VAL A 345 19.52 -25.51 -3.17
C VAL A 345 18.75 -26.71 -2.61
N GLN A 346 19.38 -27.88 -2.59
CA GLN A 346 18.75 -29.08 -2.04
C GLN A 346 18.70 -29.02 -0.52
N GLY A 347 17.51 -29.25 0.05
CA GLY A 347 17.31 -29.33 1.50
C GLY A 347 15.86 -29.32 1.91
N ARG A 348 15.60 -29.47 3.20
CA ARG A 348 14.27 -29.40 3.80
C ARG A 348 14.08 -28.04 4.45
N MET A 349 13.05 -27.31 4.03
CA MET A 349 12.78 -25.97 4.57
C MET A 349 11.29 -25.68 4.70
N THR A 350 10.95 -24.77 5.61
CA THR A 350 9.57 -24.29 5.80
C THR A 350 9.35 -23.05 4.95
N LEU A 351 8.39 -23.13 4.04
CA LEU A 351 8.02 -22.08 3.11
C LEU A 351 6.81 -21.29 3.63
N MET A 352 6.72 -20.01 3.24
CA MET A 352 5.51 -19.21 3.38
C MET A 352 4.53 -19.55 2.26
N VAL A 353 3.34 -20.05 2.62
CA VAL A 353 2.27 -20.47 1.68
C VAL A 353 0.96 -19.69 1.91
N LYS A 354 1.05 -18.54 2.58
CA LYS A 354 -0.09 -17.69 2.95
C LYS A 354 -0.93 -17.24 1.74
N TYR A 355 -0.32 -17.08 0.58
CA TYR A 355 -0.96 -16.65 -0.67
C TYR A 355 -0.92 -17.75 -1.72
N PRO A 356 -1.80 -18.78 -1.61
CA PRO A 356 -1.73 -19.96 -2.50
C PRO A 356 -2.28 -19.70 -3.92
N GLY A 357 -2.87 -18.55 -4.15
CA GLY A 357 -3.57 -18.19 -5.37
C GLY A 357 -5.05 -18.54 -5.32
N ASN A 358 -5.90 -17.58 -5.70
CA ASN A 358 -7.35 -17.79 -5.78
C ASN A 358 -7.71 -18.55 -7.06
N PRO A 359 -8.38 -19.70 -6.98
CA PRO A 359 -8.78 -20.47 -8.17
C PRO A 359 -9.62 -19.73 -9.19
N LYS A 360 -10.27 -18.64 -8.81
CA LYS A 360 -11.01 -17.76 -9.72
C LYS A 360 -10.13 -16.80 -10.51
N LEU A 361 -8.85 -16.64 -10.13
CA LEU A 361 -7.90 -15.72 -10.73
C LEU A 361 -6.84 -16.43 -11.59
N TYR A 362 -6.99 -17.72 -11.88
CA TYR A 362 -6.14 -18.45 -12.82
C TYR A 362 -6.92 -19.56 -13.55
N SER A 363 -6.45 -19.97 -14.72
CA SER A 363 -7.20 -20.92 -15.59
C SER A 363 -6.90 -22.39 -15.31
N SER A 364 -5.64 -22.78 -15.12
CA SER A 364 -5.24 -24.19 -14.98
C SER A 364 -4.22 -24.43 -13.86
N VAL A 365 -3.32 -23.49 -13.64
CA VAL A 365 -2.22 -23.58 -12.69
C VAL A 365 -2.21 -22.33 -11.85
N THR A 366 -1.94 -22.46 -10.53
CA THR A 366 -1.88 -21.30 -9.66
C THR A 366 -0.82 -20.30 -10.11
N ASN A 367 -1.19 -19.03 -10.14
CA ASN A 367 -0.31 -17.90 -10.34
C ASN A 367 0.10 -17.24 -9.00
N TYR A 368 -0.33 -17.81 -7.87
CA TYR A 368 -0.15 -17.29 -6.51
C TYR A 368 -0.72 -15.89 -6.29
N VAL A 369 -1.74 -15.51 -7.08
CA VAL A 369 -2.43 -14.23 -6.93
C VAL A 369 -3.65 -14.41 -6.05
N ASN A 370 -3.72 -13.63 -4.99
CA ASN A 370 -4.89 -13.44 -4.13
C ASN A 370 -5.26 -11.96 -4.10
N MET A 371 -6.53 -11.66 -3.85
CA MET A 371 -6.98 -10.28 -3.63
C MET A 371 -6.25 -9.68 -2.43
N PRO A 372 -5.60 -8.52 -2.57
CA PRO A 372 -4.86 -7.90 -1.48
C PRO A 372 -5.80 -7.47 -0.36
N LYS A 373 -5.57 -7.98 0.83
CA LYS A 373 -6.32 -7.64 2.05
C LYS A 373 -5.70 -6.41 2.68
N VAL A 374 -6.33 -5.26 2.46
CA VAL A 374 -5.81 -3.97 2.91
C VAL A 374 -6.02 -3.76 4.40
N PHE A 375 -7.22 -4.15 4.90
CA PHE A 375 -7.55 -4.11 6.32
C PHE A 375 -8.27 -5.38 6.75
N ARG A 376 -7.89 -5.87 7.92
CA ARG A 376 -8.53 -7.01 8.58
C ARG A 376 -8.84 -6.66 10.05
N LEU A 377 -9.94 -7.18 10.57
CA LEU A 377 -10.34 -6.95 11.97
C LEU A 377 -9.24 -7.31 13.00
N PRO A 378 -8.41 -8.36 12.82
CA PRO A 378 -7.28 -8.62 13.72
C PRO A 378 -6.30 -7.47 13.87
N GLU A 379 -6.06 -6.69 12.82
CA GLU A 379 -5.24 -5.48 12.93
C GLU A 379 -5.87 -4.45 13.86
N MET A 380 -7.19 -4.34 13.87
CA MET A 380 -7.90 -3.42 14.79
C MET A 380 -7.71 -3.84 16.26
N TYR A 381 -7.72 -5.15 16.56
CA TYR A 381 -7.35 -5.64 17.90
C TYR A 381 -5.91 -5.25 18.28
N LEU A 382 -4.98 -5.34 17.35
CA LEU A 382 -3.57 -5.00 17.57
C LEU A 382 -3.37 -3.49 17.73
N ILE A 383 -4.06 -2.67 16.93
CA ILE A 383 -4.06 -1.21 17.08
C ILE A 383 -4.64 -0.82 18.44
N ALA A 384 -5.78 -1.41 18.84
CA ALA A 384 -6.38 -1.12 20.14
C ALA A 384 -5.47 -1.53 21.30
N ALA A 385 -4.83 -2.71 21.21
CA ALA A 385 -3.89 -3.18 22.23
C ALA A 385 -2.68 -2.24 22.35
N GLU A 386 -2.06 -1.88 21.22
CA GLU A 386 -0.88 -1.02 21.23
C GLU A 386 -1.19 0.41 21.65
N ALA A 387 -2.27 0.98 21.14
CA ALA A 387 -2.70 2.32 21.53
C ALA A 387 -3.00 2.39 23.03
N ALA A 388 -3.71 1.41 23.58
CA ALA A 388 -3.98 1.34 25.02
C ALA A 388 -2.70 1.15 25.84
N ALA A 389 -1.73 0.34 25.37
CA ALA A 389 -0.46 0.12 26.06
C ALA A 389 0.39 1.41 26.17
N ASN A 390 0.22 2.35 25.25
CA ASN A 390 0.90 3.65 25.26
C ASN A 390 0.13 4.75 26.03
N LYS A 391 -0.96 4.38 26.72
CA LYS A 391 -1.75 5.31 27.53
C LYS A 391 -1.66 4.96 29.01
N ALA A 392 -1.36 5.95 29.84
CA ALA A 392 -1.23 5.75 31.28
C ALA A 392 -2.49 5.08 31.90
N GLY A 393 -2.30 4.01 32.65
CA GLY A 393 -3.37 3.29 33.33
C GLY A 393 -4.26 2.40 32.43
N GLN A 394 -3.89 2.20 31.16
CA GLN A 394 -4.67 1.40 30.21
C GLN A 394 -4.06 0.01 29.90
N GLU A 395 -3.05 -0.43 30.66
CA GLU A 395 -2.40 -1.74 30.41
C GLU A 395 -3.36 -2.92 30.45
N ALA A 396 -4.35 -2.91 31.37
CA ALA A 396 -5.38 -3.94 31.44
C ALA A 396 -6.27 -3.96 30.17
N VAL A 397 -6.56 -2.82 29.58
CA VAL A 397 -7.30 -2.71 28.31
C VAL A 397 -6.45 -3.25 27.15
N ALA A 398 -5.17 -2.93 27.13
CA ALA A 398 -4.24 -3.44 26.14
C ALA A 398 -4.13 -4.97 26.22
N SER A 399 -3.93 -5.51 27.43
CA SER A 399 -3.89 -6.95 27.69
C SER A 399 -5.18 -7.65 27.27
N TYR A 400 -6.34 -7.03 27.52
CA TYR A 400 -7.64 -7.57 27.10
C TYR A 400 -7.72 -7.74 25.57
N TYR A 401 -7.40 -6.71 24.77
CA TYR A 401 -7.45 -6.81 23.30
C TYR A 401 -6.45 -7.84 22.75
N LEU A 402 -5.25 -7.89 23.30
CA LEU A 402 -4.24 -8.86 22.92
C LEU A 402 -4.70 -10.30 23.20
N ASN A 403 -5.20 -10.59 24.39
CA ASN A 403 -5.73 -11.90 24.76
C ASN A 403 -6.95 -12.29 23.92
N ALA A 404 -7.86 -11.34 23.67
CA ALA A 404 -9.05 -11.55 22.84
C ALA A 404 -8.69 -12.01 21.42
N LEU A 405 -7.64 -11.45 20.81
CA LEU A 405 -7.15 -11.90 19.50
C LEU A 405 -6.49 -13.29 19.62
N LYS A 406 -5.58 -13.49 20.57
CA LYS A 406 -4.84 -14.75 20.75
C LYS A 406 -5.78 -15.92 21.02
N ALA A 407 -6.84 -15.73 21.81
CA ALA A 407 -7.86 -16.74 22.07
C ALA A 407 -8.63 -17.17 20.80
N LYS A 408 -8.68 -16.34 19.78
CA LYS A 408 -9.30 -16.68 18.48
C LYS A 408 -8.33 -17.42 17.54
N ARG A 409 -7.02 -17.32 17.77
CA ARG A 409 -6.00 -17.91 16.91
C ARG A 409 -5.39 -19.20 17.48
N ILE A 410 -5.34 -19.31 18.80
CA ILE A 410 -4.61 -20.38 19.50
C ILE A 410 -5.61 -21.22 20.28
N SER A 411 -5.74 -22.48 19.90
CA SER A 411 -6.64 -23.42 20.58
C SER A 411 -6.24 -23.62 22.04
N GLY A 412 -7.21 -23.48 22.95
CA GLY A 412 -6.96 -23.60 24.37
C GLY A 412 -6.13 -22.49 25.00
N TRP A 413 -6.15 -21.29 24.36
CA TRP A 413 -5.49 -20.12 24.93
C TRP A 413 -6.02 -19.81 26.33
N VAL A 414 -5.11 -19.50 27.23
CA VAL A 414 -5.42 -19.00 28.58
C VAL A 414 -4.91 -17.57 28.68
N ASP A 415 -5.77 -16.68 29.12
CA ASP A 415 -5.42 -15.26 29.23
C ASP A 415 -4.22 -15.04 30.15
N VAL A 416 -3.36 -14.12 29.76
CA VAL A 416 -2.15 -13.74 30.47
C VAL A 416 -2.25 -12.29 30.89
N ASP A 417 -1.96 -12.02 32.15
CA ASP A 417 -1.87 -10.65 32.67
C ASP A 417 -0.55 -10.00 32.22
N TYR A 418 -0.57 -9.38 31.05
CA TYR A 418 0.57 -8.67 30.52
C TYR A 418 0.67 -7.25 31.11
N SER A 419 1.89 -6.81 31.43
CA SER A 419 2.16 -5.44 31.89
C SER A 419 3.58 -4.99 31.53
N GLY A 420 3.82 -3.68 31.49
CA GLY A 420 5.14 -3.08 31.20
C GLY A 420 5.81 -3.67 29.97
N ALA A 421 7.08 -3.99 30.07
CA ALA A 421 7.88 -4.51 28.95
C ALA A 421 7.33 -5.84 28.41
N SER A 422 6.71 -6.70 29.26
CA SER A 422 6.13 -7.96 28.81
C SER A 422 4.92 -7.73 27.88
N LEU A 423 4.10 -6.72 28.18
CA LEU A 423 2.96 -6.32 27.34
C LEU A 423 3.46 -5.78 25.99
N THR A 424 4.40 -4.84 26.01
CA THR A 424 4.98 -4.27 24.78
C THR A 424 5.56 -5.35 23.86
N ASN A 425 6.36 -6.26 24.41
CA ASN A 425 6.94 -7.35 23.63
C ASN A 425 5.87 -8.30 23.09
N ALA A 426 4.88 -8.67 23.92
CA ALA A 426 3.80 -9.56 23.50
C ALA A 426 2.94 -8.96 22.36
N ILE A 427 2.69 -7.64 22.38
CA ILE A 427 2.02 -6.91 21.27
C ILE A 427 2.88 -6.94 20.01
N ARG A 428 4.18 -6.63 20.12
CA ARG A 428 5.11 -6.64 18.98
C ARG A 428 5.20 -8.04 18.35
N ASP A 429 5.32 -9.07 19.17
CA ASP A 429 5.34 -10.46 18.69
C ASP A 429 4.01 -10.85 18.03
N GLU A 430 2.86 -10.40 18.56
CA GLU A 430 1.57 -10.72 17.97
C GLU A 430 1.36 -9.96 16.66
N ARG A 431 1.88 -8.74 16.52
CA ARG A 431 1.88 -8.03 15.23
C ARG A 431 2.67 -8.78 14.17
N VAL A 432 3.85 -9.32 14.51
CA VAL A 432 4.61 -10.18 13.59
C VAL A 432 3.82 -11.43 13.22
N ARG A 433 3.21 -12.13 14.20
CA ARG A 433 2.41 -13.32 13.91
C ARG A 433 1.22 -13.04 13.02
N GLU A 434 0.44 -12.00 13.33
CA GLU A 434 -0.83 -11.75 12.66
C GLU A 434 -0.65 -11.07 11.29
N LEU A 435 0.28 -10.13 11.20
CA LEU A 435 0.48 -9.31 10.00
C LEU A 435 1.66 -9.80 9.14
N PHE A 436 2.16 -11.02 9.39
CA PHE A 436 3.27 -11.62 8.65
C PHE A 436 3.05 -11.54 7.13
N CYS A 437 4.00 -10.99 6.42
CA CYS A 437 3.95 -10.79 4.97
C CYS A 437 2.72 -9.98 4.47
N GLU A 438 2.34 -8.94 5.23
CA GLU A 438 1.31 -7.95 4.85
C GLU A 438 1.90 -6.54 4.68
N GLY A 439 3.23 -6.42 4.59
CA GLY A 439 3.94 -5.16 4.33
C GLY A 439 4.03 -4.21 5.53
N GLN A 440 3.75 -4.68 6.75
CA GLN A 440 3.70 -3.84 7.94
C GLN A 440 5.00 -3.82 8.75
N ARG A 441 5.85 -4.85 8.62
CA ARG A 441 6.99 -5.04 9.53
C ARG A 441 7.99 -3.91 9.52
N LEU A 442 8.37 -3.38 8.35
CA LEU A 442 9.33 -2.27 8.26
C LEU A 442 8.79 -1.00 8.90
N SER A 443 7.51 -0.70 8.68
CA SER A 443 6.82 0.42 9.32
C SER A 443 6.80 0.28 10.84
N ASP A 444 6.54 -0.93 11.34
CA ASP A 444 6.58 -1.23 12.78
C ASP A 444 7.97 -1.03 13.38
N LEU A 445 9.04 -1.48 12.70
CA LEU A 445 10.42 -1.26 13.14
C LEU A 445 10.77 0.21 13.22
N LYS A 446 10.40 1.00 12.19
CA LYS A 446 10.62 2.44 12.15
C LYS A 446 9.94 3.14 13.33
N ARG A 447 8.61 2.98 13.47
CA ARG A 447 7.84 3.67 14.51
C ARG A 447 8.12 3.21 15.95
N TRP A 448 8.73 2.05 16.12
CA TRP A 448 9.21 1.59 17.44
C TRP A 448 10.66 1.98 17.72
N HIS A 449 11.33 2.61 16.76
CA HIS A 449 12.75 2.96 16.83
C HIS A 449 13.63 1.78 17.23
N ILE A 450 13.40 0.63 16.58
CA ILE A 450 14.19 -0.58 16.84
C ILE A 450 14.89 -1.06 15.58
N GLY A 451 16.15 -1.46 15.76
CA GLY A 451 16.91 -2.16 14.75
C GLY A 451 16.70 -3.67 14.81
N PHE A 452 17.44 -4.39 14.00
CA PHE A 452 17.42 -5.85 14.00
C PHE A 452 18.78 -6.44 13.62
N SER A 453 18.92 -7.73 13.89
CA SER A 453 19.98 -8.58 13.31
C SER A 453 19.35 -9.82 12.72
N ARG A 454 19.74 -10.16 11.48
CA ARG A 454 19.33 -11.42 10.88
C ARG A 454 20.14 -12.57 11.51
N SER A 455 19.52 -13.72 11.62
CA SER A 455 20.14 -14.94 12.16
C SER A 455 20.67 -15.84 11.03
N ALA A 456 21.12 -17.04 11.40
CA ALA A 456 21.56 -18.03 10.41
C ALA A 456 20.40 -18.76 9.70
N GLY A 457 19.15 -18.38 9.96
CA GLY A 457 17.97 -18.97 9.34
C GLY A 457 17.60 -20.35 9.90
N GLN A 458 16.70 -21.05 9.22
CA GLN A 458 16.21 -22.38 9.58
C GLN A 458 17.34 -23.42 9.56
N ASP A 459 18.14 -23.40 8.48
CA ASP A 459 19.36 -24.20 8.30
C ASP A 459 20.43 -23.31 7.66
N PRO A 460 21.55 -23.05 8.36
CA PRO A 460 22.62 -22.18 7.85
C PRO A 460 23.22 -22.62 6.53
N SER A 461 23.14 -23.92 6.19
CA SER A 461 23.67 -24.44 4.92
C SER A 461 22.81 -24.08 3.71
N LEU A 462 21.55 -23.70 3.94
CA LEU A 462 20.53 -23.43 2.90
C LEU A 462 20.33 -21.95 2.61
N VAL A 463 20.89 -21.06 3.44
CA VAL A 463 20.69 -19.61 3.30
C VAL A 463 21.97 -18.90 2.87
N MET A 464 21.78 -17.70 2.29
CA MET A 464 22.90 -16.85 1.88
C MET A 464 23.71 -16.39 3.10
N PRO A 465 25.02 -16.70 3.15
CA PRO A 465 25.89 -16.31 4.26
C PRO A 465 26.41 -14.87 4.10
N GLY A 466 26.98 -14.32 5.18
CA GLY A 466 27.72 -13.07 5.20
C GLY A 466 26.92 -11.87 5.70
N ASP A 467 27.65 -10.77 5.91
CA ASP A 467 27.18 -9.58 6.64
C ASP A 467 26.05 -8.80 5.95
N LYS A 468 25.85 -9.03 4.66
CA LYS A 468 24.72 -8.46 3.90
C LYS A 468 23.46 -9.33 3.91
N TYR A 469 23.57 -10.56 4.40
CA TYR A 469 22.52 -11.58 4.39
C TYR A 469 22.28 -12.12 5.80
N ALA A 470 22.75 -13.32 6.09
CA ALA A 470 22.54 -13.98 7.38
C ALA A 470 23.19 -13.25 8.58
N GLY A 471 24.25 -12.49 8.35
CA GLY A 471 24.92 -11.67 9.37
C GLY A 471 24.51 -10.21 9.37
N ALA A 472 23.49 -9.81 8.62
CA ALA A 472 23.09 -8.41 8.51
C ALA A 472 22.61 -7.86 9.85
N VAL A 473 23.18 -6.72 10.27
CA VAL A 473 22.78 -5.96 11.44
C VAL A 473 22.37 -4.55 10.99
N ARG A 474 21.17 -4.12 11.38
CA ARG A 474 20.64 -2.79 11.08
C ARG A 474 20.34 -2.08 12.40
N PRO A 475 20.90 -0.88 12.63
CA PRO A 475 20.59 -0.11 13.83
C PRO A 475 19.13 0.36 13.84
N ALA A 476 18.67 0.82 15.00
CA ALA A 476 17.45 1.61 15.06
C ALA A 476 17.61 2.86 14.17
N ASP A 477 16.52 3.27 13.54
CA ASP A 477 16.46 4.46 12.68
C ASP A 477 17.49 4.46 11.53
N ASP A 478 17.79 3.27 11.02
CA ASP A 478 18.70 3.14 9.89
C ASP A 478 18.21 3.96 8.69
N PRO A 479 19.02 4.91 8.17
CA PRO A 479 18.59 5.75 7.05
C PRO A 479 18.31 4.95 5.76
N PHE A 480 18.78 3.70 5.65
CA PHE A 480 18.44 2.79 4.57
C PHE A 480 17.07 2.10 4.73
N PHE A 481 16.34 2.35 5.82
CA PHE A 481 14.93 1.97 5.89
C PHE A 481 14.05 2.80 4.94
N LEU A 482 14.54 3.98 4.53
CA LEU A 482 13.90 4.83 3.53
C LEU A 482 14.31 4.41 2.11
N TRP A 483 13.39 4.57 1.18
CA TRP A 483 13.69 4.40 -0.23
C TRP A 483 14.30 5.67 -0.82
N PRO A 484 15.17 5.56 -1.83
CA PRO A 484 15.75 6.73 -2.50
C PRO A 484 14.68 7.50 -3.29
N ILE A 485 14.76 8.83 -3.28
CA ILE A 485 14.07 9.64 -4.28
C ILE A 485 14.69 9.33 -5.65
N PRO A 486 13.89 9.06 -6.69
CA PRO A 486 14.39 8.70 -8.02
C PRO A 486 15.36 9.71 -8.60
N THR A 487 16.41 9.23 -9.25
CA THR A 487 17.39 10.11 -9.94
C THR A 487 16.71 11.07 -10.92
N ALA A 488 15.75 10.57 -11.72
CA ALA A 488 15.05 11.40 -12.69
C ALA A 488 14.19 12.51 -12.03
N GLU A 489 13.62 12.26 -10.84
CA GLU A 489 12.95 13.30 -10.05
C GLU A 489 13.94 14.35 -9.56
N MET A 490 15.09 13.92 -9.04
CA MET A 490 16.14 14.83 -8.58
C MET A 490 16.68 15.72 -9.71
N GLU A 491 16.77 15.20 -10.93
CA GLU A 491 17.20 15.95 -12.12
C GLU A 491 16.12 16.91 -12.65
N ALA A 492 14.86 16.48 -12.63
CA ALA A 492 13.74 17.26 -13.17
C ALA A 492 13.27 18.39 -12.23
N ASN A 493 13.36 18.18 -10.92
CA ASN A 493 12.84 19.08 -9.91
C ASN A 493 13.96 19.71 -9.06
N PRO A 494 14.36 20.96 -9.36
CA PRO A 494 15.46 21.63 -8.66
C PRO A 494 15.18 21.92 -7.17
N GLN A 495 13.94 21.76 -6.72
CA GLN A 495 13.56 21.96 -5.31
C GLN A 495 13.57 20.64 -4.52
N MET A 496 13.84 19.51 -5.19
CA MET A 496 13.87 18.21 -4.54
C MET A 496 15.12 18.02 -3.70
N LYS A 497 14.98 17.31 -2.58
CA LYS A 497 16.08 16.88 -1.70
C LYS A 497 16.04 15.37 -1.54
N GLN A 498 17.22 14.76 -1.66
CA GLN A 498 17.40 13.31 -1.49
C GLN A 498 17.31 12.89 -0.02
N ASN A 499 16.94 11.64 0.22
CA ASN A 499 17.05 11.02 1.54
C ASN A 499 18.52 10.83 1.97
N PRO A 500 18.84 10.95 3.26
CA PRO A 500 20.25 11.02 3.75
C PRO A 500 21.14 9.86 3.30
N ALA A 501 20.62 8.63 3.24
CA ALA A 501 21.37 7.45 2.81
C ALA A 501 21.86 7.51 1.35
N TYR A 502 21.33 8.41 0.52
CA TYR A 502 21.53 8.45 -0.94
C TYR A 502 22.06 9.80 -1.44
N THR A 503 22.64 10.61 -0.56
CA THR A 503 23.15 11.97 -0.89
C THR A 503 24.57 11.99 -1.49
N ASN A 504 25.20 10.85 -1.75
CA ASN A 504 26.57 10.73 -2.31
C ASN A 504 26.57 10.61 -3.82
#